data_c00ffd373e119863fe9871695ae3f379
#
_entry.id   c00ffd373e119863fe9871695ae3f379
#
_cell.length_a   1.000
_cell.length_b   1.000
_cell.length_c   1.000
_cell.angle_alpha   90.00
_cell.angle_beta   90.00
_cell.angle_gamma   90.00
#
_symmetry.space_group_name_H-M   'P 1'
#
loop_
_entity.id
_entity.type
_entity.pdbx_description
1 polymer ?
#
loop_
_entity_poly.entity_id
_entity_poly.type
_entity_poly.pdbx_seq_one_letter_code
_entity_poly.pdbx_strand_id
1 'polypeptide(L)'
;KCDVSTICMGMAASMGAFLLAAGAKGKRMALPNSDIMIHQPSGGAQGQATDILIHANHIARTKKKLNEILAERTGQPLEGIERDTEIILCPLRKPRITA
;
A
#
# COMPACT_ATOMS: atom_id res chain seq x y z
N LYS A 1 3.30 -12.15 -21.53
CA LYS A 1 3.33 -11.42 -20.26
C LYS A 1 4.48 -11.96 -19.43
N CYS A 2 5.53 -11.14 -19.22
CA CYS A 2 6.72 -11.55 -18.49
C CYS A 2 6.61 -11.18 -17.01
N ASP A 3 7.33 -11.91 -16.16
CA ASP A 3 7.49 -11.56 -14.77
C ASP A 3 8.33 -10.29 -14.62
N VAL A 4 7.96 -9.47 -13.68
CA VAL A 4 8.69 -8.23 -13.33
C VAL A 4 9.32 -8.39 -11.96
N SER A 5 10.63 -8.14 -11.87
CA SER A 5 11.33 -8.01 -10.59
C SER A 5 11.23 -6.58 -10.08
N THR A 6 11.04 -6.42 -8.78
CA THR A 6 11.02 -5.10 -8.14
C THR A 6 12.05 -5.04 -7.02
N ILE A 7 12.76 -3.93 -6.93
CA ILE A 7 13.81 -3.73 -5.92
C ILE A 7 13.58 -2.38 -5.24
N CYS A 8 13.47 -2.40 -3.92
CA CYS A 8 13.47 -1.17 -3.13
C CYS A 8 14.92 -0.74 -2.86
N MET A 9 15.27 0.44 -3.33
CA MET A 9 16.56 1.11 -3.09
C MET A 9 16.28 2.48 -2.46
N GLY A 10 16.73 2.70 -1.22
CA GLY A 10 16.42 3.90 -0.47
C GLY A 10 15.02 3.84 0.14
N MET A 11 14.02 4.39 -0.51
CA MET A 11 12.65 4.42 0.03
C MET A 11 11.61 4.04 -1.04
N ALA A 12 10.69 3.16 -0.65
CA ALA A 12 9.46 2.87 -1.39
C ALA A 12 8.26 3.24 -0.50
N ALA A 13 7.70 4.42 -0.74
CA ALA A 13 6.60 4.95 0.06
C ALA A 13 5.34 5.13 -0.78
N SER A 14 4.17 4.98 -0.16
CA SER A 14 2.88 5.22 -0.82
C SER A 14 2.71 4.35 -2.08
N MET A 15 2.56 4.97 -3.24
CA MET A 15 2.45 4.27 -4.53
C MET A 15 3.74 3.50 -4.87
N GLY A 16 4.91 3.97 -4.42
CA GLY A 16 6.19 3.24 -4.55
C GLY A 16 6.16 1.88 -3.84
N ALA A 17 5.61 1.83 -2.63
CA ALA A 17 5.42 0.57 -1.90
C ALA A 17 4.42 -0.36 -2.62
N PHE A 18 3.37 0.20 -3.18
CA PHE A 18 2.38 -0.53 -3.97
C PHE A 18 2.99 -1.14 -5.24
N LEU A 19 3.80 -0.37 -5.97
CA LEU A 19 4.53 -0.85 -7.14
C LEU A 19 5.55 -1.95 -6.77
N LEU A 20 6.23 -1.81 -5.64
CA LEU A 20 7.12 -2.86 -5.14
C LEU A 20 6.36 -4.18 -4.90
N ALA A 21 5.19 -4.10 -4.29
CA ALA A 21 4.33 -5.25 -4.03
C ALA A 21 3.73 -5.87 -5.32
N ALA A 22 3.68 -5.11 -6.40
CA ALA A 22 3.19 -5.58 -7.70
C ALA A 22 4.18 -6.47 -8.45
N GLY A 23 5.43 -6.55 -8.01
CA GLY A 23 6.42 -7.47 -8.56
C GLY A 23 6.01 -8.93 -8.44
N ALA A 24 6.59 -9.79 -9.27
CA ALA A 24 6.32 -11.22 -9.24
C ALA A 24 6.73 -11.82 -7.90
N LYS A 25 5.95 -12.78 -7.42
CA LYS A 25 6.25 -13.50 -6.18
C LYS A 25 7.64 -14.11 -6.21
N GLY A 26 8.43 -13.91 -5.17
CA GLY A 26 9.82 -14.36 -5.10
C GLY A 26 10.84 -13.50 -5.86
N LYS A 27 10.37 -12.47 -6.57
CA LYS A 27 11.20 -11.51 -7.32
C LYS A 27 11.09 -10.07 -6.80
N ARG A 28 10.66 -9.92 -5.56
CA ARG A 28 10.56 -8.66 -4.84
C ARG A 28 11.68 -8.57 -3.82
N MET A 29 12.47 -7.53 -3.87
CA MET A 29 13.68 -7.39 -3.07
C MET A 29 13.74 -6.00 -2.44
N ALA A 30 14.49 -5.89 -1.35
CA ALA A 30 14.81 -4.62 -0.72
C ALA A 30 16.27 -4.63 -0.27
N LEU A 31 16.98 -3.55 -0.47
CA LEU A 31 18.33 -3.41 0.04
C LEU A 31 18.31 -3.25 1.58
N PRO A 32 19.39 -3.61 2.29
CA PRO A 32 19.40 -3.68 3.76
C PRO A 32 19.02 -2.39 4.48
N ASN A 33 19.34 -1.23 3.89
CA ASN A 33 19.09 0.10 4.47
C ASN A 33 17.95 0.84 3.75
N SER A 34 17.06 0.13 3.09
CA SER A 34 15.90 0.72 2.43
C SER A 34 14.67 0.69 3.34
N ASP A 35 13.83 1.69 3.16
CA ASP A 35 12.58 1.87 3.90
C ASP A 35 11.38 1.61 3.00
N ILE A 36 10.39 0.92 3.55
CA ILE A 36 9.11 0.66 2.87
C ILE A 36 8.00 1.19 3.76
N MET A 37 7.21 2.10 3.22
CA MET A 37 6.09 2.72 3.95
C MET A 37 4.78 2.54 3.19
N ILE A 38 3.82 1.94 3.86
CA ILE A 38 2.43 1.83 3.37
C ILE A 38 1.52 2.71 4.21
N HIS A 39 0.52 3.29 3.58
CA HIS A 39 -0.53 4.02 4.26
C HIS A 39 -1.81 4.03 3.41
N GLN A 40 -2.93 4.30 4.07
CA GLN A 40 -4.22 4.45 3.38
C GLN A 40 -4.23 5.68 2.46
N PRO A 41 -5.06 5.69 1.41
CA PRO A 41 -5.22 6.87 0.58
C PRO A 41 -5.77 8.03 1.41
N SER A 42 -5.27 9.22 1.15
CA SER A 42 -5.74 10.46 1.74
C SER A 42 -6.34 11.37 0.67
N GLY A 43 -7.21 12.24 1.07
CA GLY A 43 -7.82 13.19 0.17
C GLY A 43 -8.73 14.15 0.92
N GLY A 44 -9.24 15.13 0.20
CA GLY A 44 -10.19 16.10 0.72
C GLY A 44 -11.14 16.56 -0.38
N ALA A 45 -12.19 17.22 0.01
CA ALA A 45 -13.15 17.80 -0.90
C ALA A 45 -13.73 19.08 -0.31
N GLN A 46 -14.05 20.04 -1.18
CA GLN A 46 -14.80 21.25 -0.86
C GLN A 46 -16.05 21.29 -1.73
N GLY A 47 -17.12 21.86 -1.21
CA GLY A 47 -18.37 22.00 -1.94
C GLY A 47 -19.57 21.75 -1.05
N GLN A 48 -20.69 21.41 -1.67
CA GLN A 48 -21.91 21.05 -0.97
C GLN A 48 -21.80 19.69 -0.28
N ALA A 49 -22.66 19.43 0.71
CA ALA A 49 -22.65 18.18 1.47
C ALA A 49 -22.70 16.93 0.56
N THR A 50 -23.47 16.96 -0.50
CA THR A 50 -23.58 15.87 -1.48
C THR A 50 -22.26 15.62 -2.20
N ASP A 51 -21.55 16.68 -2.61
CA ASP A 51 -20.26 16.58 -3.30
C ASP A 51 -19.19 15.97 -2.37
N ILE A 52 -19.16 16.43 -1.12
CA ILE A 52 -18.24 15.90 -0.10
C ILE A 52 -18.50 14.42 0.13
N LEU A 53 -19.76 13.99 0.21
CA LEU A 53 -20.14 12.60 0.40
C LEU A 53 -19.72 11.72 -0.79
N ILE A 54 -19.89 12.20 -2.02
CA ILE A 54 -19.45 11.49 -3.23
C ILE A 54 -17.93 11.27 -3.20
N HIS A 55 -17.16 12.29 -2.88
CA HIS A 55 -15.69 12.19 -2.77
C HIS A 55 -15.27 11.25 -1.63
N ALA A 56 -15.90 11.32 -0.47
CA ALA A 56 -15.63 10.44 0.66
C ALA A 56 -15.89 8.97 0.29
N ASN A 57 -16.99 8.69 -0.38
CA ASN A 57 -17.32 7.33 -0.85
C ASN A 57 -16.32 6.82 -1.90
N HIS A 58 -15.84 7.69 -2.78
CA HIS A 58 -14.82 7.34 -3.76
C HIS A 58 -13.50 6.97 -3.08
N ILE A 59 -13.04 7.76 -2.12
CA ILE A 59 -11.82 7.48 -1.35
C ILE A 59 -11.96 6.18 -0.58
N ALA A 60 -13.10 5.93 0.05
CA ALA A 60 -13.36 4.70 0.79
C ALA A 60 -13.31 3.45 -0.11
N ARG A 61 -13.85 3.52 -1.31
CA ARG A 61 -13.77 2.43 -2.30
C ARG A 61 -12.34 2.21 -2.76
N THR A 62 -11.60 3.27 -3.00
CA THR A 62 -10.19 3.20 -3.37
C THR A 62 -9.35 2.55 -2.27
N LYS A 63 -9.56 2.96 -1.01
CA LYS A 63 -8.92 2.35 0.16
C LYS A 63 -9.15 0.83 0.20
N LYS A 64 -10.39 0.42 0.09
CA LYS A 64 -10.75 -1.00 0.11
C LYS A 64 -10.06 -1.79 -1.00
N LYS A 65 -10.11 -1.27 -2.23
CA LYS A 65 -9.50 -1.91 -3.39
C LYS A 65 -7.98 -2.04 -3.25
N LEU A 66 -7.30 -1.00 -2.78
CA LEU A 66 -5.85 -1.03 -2.57
C LEU A 66 -5.46 -2.03 -1.48
N ASN A 67 -6.19 -2.09 -0.38
CA ASN A 67 -5.94 -3.03 0.70
C ASN A 67 -6.16 -4.49 0.24
N GLU A 68 -7.19 -4.75 -0.53
CA GLU A 68 -7.45 -6.08 -1.10
C GLU A 68 -6.32 -6.53 -2.04
N ILE A 69 -5.82 -5.63 -2.90
CA ILE A 69 -4.70 -5.94 -3.79
C ILE A 69 -3.42 -6.19 -3.00
N LEU A 70 -3.12 -5.38 -1.98
CA LEU A 70 -1.96 -5.59 -1.11
C LEU A 70 -2.05 -6.93 -0.37
N ALA A 71 -3.20 -7.28 0.17
CA ALA A 71 -3.42 -8.55 0.84
C ALA A 71 -3.19 -9.74 -0.10
N GLU A 72 -3.73 -9.68 -1.31
CA GLU A 72 -3.54 -10.71 -2.34
C GLU A 72 -2.07 -10.86 -2.74
N ARG A 73 -1.38 -9.73 -2.99
CA ARG A 73 0.00 -9.74 -3.44
C ARG A 73 1.00 -10.17 -2.37
N THR A 74 0.77 -9.78 -1.13
CA THR A 74 1.69 -10.09 -0.02
C THR A 74 1.35 -11.39 0.71
N GLY A 75 0.18 -11.98 0.47
CA GLY A 75 -0.30 -13.16 1.19
C GLY A 75 -0.65 -12.86 2.66
N GLN A 76 -0.74 -11.60 3.05
CA GLN A 76 -1.13 -11.19 4.39
C GLN A 76 -2.66 -11.10 4.54
N PRO A 77 -3.21 -11.33 5.73
CA PRO A 77 -4.64 -11.18 5.95
C PRO A 77 -5.07 -9.71 5.76
N LEU A 78 -6.25 -9.52 5.18
CA LEU A 78 -6.79 -8.17 4.90
C LEU A 78 -6.85 -7.29 6.15
N GLU A 79 -7.26 -7.85 7.29
CA GLU A 79 -7.31 -7.14 8.58
C GLU A 79 -5.94 -6.60 9.01
N GLY A 80 -4.87 -7.36 8.78
CA GLY A 80 -3.51 -6.92 9.02
C GLY A 80 -3.10 -5.76 8.14
N ILE A 81 -3.43 -5.81 6.86
CA ILE A 81 -3.17 -4.73 5.90
C ILE A 81 -3.96 -3.48 6.29
N GLU A 82 -5.24 -3.60 6.61
CA GLU A 82 -6.07 -2.47 7.05
C GLU A 82 -5.48 -1.79 8.27
N ARG A 83 -5.11 -2.53 9.28
CA ARG A 83 -4.47 -2.00 10.49
C ARG A 83 -3.15 -1.31 10.19
N ASP A 84 -2.29 -1.92 9.38
CA ASP A 84 -0.94 -1.42 9.10
C ASP A 84 -0.97 -0.17 8.21
N THR A 85 -2.01 0.02 7.41
CA THR A 85 -2.20 1.21 6.56
C THR A 85 -2.90 2.37 7.25
N GLU A 86 -3.56 2.15 8.40
CA GLU A 86 -4.24 3.22 9.13
C GLU A 86 -3.28 4.18 9.84
N ILE A 87 -2.08 3.73 10.17
CA ILE A 87 -1.12 4.50 10.96
C ILE A 87 -0.09 5.14 10.03
N ILE A 88 -0.14 6.47 9.92
CA ILE A 88 0.81 7.26 9.11
C ILE A 88 2.24 7.23 9.69
N LEU A 89 2.40 6.86 10.95
CA LEU A 89 3.66 6.76 11.65
C LEU A 89 3.85 5.34 12.17
N CYS A 90 4.10 4.38 11.29
CA CYS A 90 4.68 3.14 11.74
C CYS A 90 6.21 3.30 11.75
N PRO A 91 6.87 3.35 12.92
CA PRO A 91 8.29 3.07 12.96
C PRO A 91 8.43 1.64 12.44
N LEU A 92 9.14 1.49 11.34
CA LEU A 92 9.37 0.27 10.60
C LEU A 92 9.57 -0.96 11.48
N ARG A 93 8.49 -1.63 11.84
CA ARG A 93 8.60 -3.08 11.95
C ARG A 93 8.78 -3.55 10.52
N LYS A 94 9.98 -4.06 10.23
CA LYS A 94 10.31 -4.64 8.92
C LYS A 94 9.08 -5.42 8.45
N PRO A 95 8.35 -4.96 7.42
CA PRO A 95 7.36 -5.83 6.85
C PRO A 95 8.15 -7.05 6.42
N ARG A 96 7.86 -8.19 6.99
CA ARG A 96 8.34 -9.44 6.44
C ARG A 96 7.63 -9.59 5.10
N ILE A 97 8.20 -8.94 4.10
CA ILE A 97 7.94 -9.33 2.72
C ILE A 97 8.67 -10.65 2.58
N THR A 98 8.08 -11.67 3.17
CA THR A 98 8.50 -13.03 2.92
C THR A 98 8.19 -13.30 1.47
N ALA A 99 9.25 -13.56 0.77
CA ALA A 99 9.23 -14.06 -0.60
C ALA A 99 8.15 -15.13 -0.83
#